data_b8179bfcbeb44632b8142291c3dc2407
#
_entry.id   b8179bfcbeb44632b8142291c3dc2407
#
_cell.length_a   1.000
_cell.length_b   1.000
_cell.length_c   1.000
_cell.angle_alpha   90.00
_cell.angle_beta   90.00
_cell.angle_gamma   90.00
#
_symmetry.space_group_name_H-M   'P 1'
#
loop_
_entity.id
_entity.type
_entity.pdbx_description
1 polymer ?
#
loop_
_entity_poly.entity_id
_entity_poly.type
_entity_poly.pdbx_seq_one_letter_code
_entity_poly.pdbx_strand_id
1 'polypeptide(L)'
;MEWLIPSAYAQAAGGTQPNAFIQLLPLVLIFVVFYFLLIRPQAKRAKEHKAMVAALAVGDEVVTSGGMLGKVTETGEQFLTVEVADGVRVKVQRHTVGAVLPKGTLKNA
;
A
#
# COMPACT_ATOMS: atom_id res chain seq x y z
N MET A 1 -7.99 -20.28 24.45
CA MET A 1 -8.11 -18.82 24.59
C MET A 1 -9.09 -18.40 25.67
N GLU A 2 -10.09 -19.21 25.93
CA GLU A 2 -11.07 -18.90 26.98
C GLU A 2 -10.46 -18.77 28.36
N TRP A 3 -9.36 -19.45 28.61
CA TRP A 3 -8.64 -19.37 29.88
C TRP A 3 -7.92 -18.04 30.09
N LEU A 4 -7.58 -17.33 29.00
CA LEU A 4 -6.93 -16.01 29.09
C LEU A 4 -7.92 -14.90 29.43
N ILE A 5 -9.10 -14.96 28.83
CA ILE A 5 -10.10 -13.91 28.98
C ILE A 5 -10.64 -13.84 30.39
N PRO A 6 -11.05 -14.97 31.07
CA PRO A 6 -11.49 -14.92 32.47
C PRO A 6 -10.40 -14.40 33.39
N SER A 7 -9.16 -14.80 33.19
CA SER A 7 -8.04 -14.33 34.00
C SER A 7 -7.83 -12.82 33.88
N ALA A 8 -7.92 -12.32 32.67
CA ALA A 8 -7.77 -10.89 32.40
C ALA A 8 -8.93 -10.11 33.07
N TYR A 9 -10.15 -10.61 32.96
CA TYR A 9 -11.29 -9.98 33.57
C TYR A 9 -11.24 -10.04 35.10
N ALA A 10 -10.79 -11.15 35.66
CA ALA A 10 -10.65 -11.31 37.09
C ALA A 10 -9.65 -10.31 37.66
N GLN A 11 -8.56 -10.10 36.97
CA GLN A 11 -7.56 -9.12 37.36
C GLN A 11 -8.04 -7.69 37.19
N ALA A 12 -8.72 -7.40 36.10
CA ALA A 12 -9.29 -6.08 35.88
C ALA A 12 -10.39 -5.78 36.91
N ALA A 13 -11.22 -6.76 37.22
CA ALA A 13 -12.26 -6.62 38.20
C ALA A 13 -11.74 -6.60 39.65
N GLY A 14 -10.63 -7.22 39.87
CA GLY A 14 -9.92 -7.20 41.14
C GLY A 14 -9.37 -5.85 41.52
N GLY A 15 -9.58 -4.95 40.67
CA GLY A 15 -9.63 -3.58 41.01
C GLY A 15 -8.34 -2.84 40.86
N THR A 16 -8.02 -2.26 41.57
CA THR A 16 -7.08 -1.28 41.92
C THR A 16 -5.72 -1.42 41.33
N GLN A 17 -5.63 -1.95 40.21
CA GLN A 17 -4.42 -2.63 39.97
C GLN A 17 -3.49 -1.91 39.03
N PRO A 18 -2.49 -1.25 39.52
CA PRO A 18 -1.33 -0.91 38.71
C PRO A 18 -0.79 -2.15 38.00
N ASN A 19 -0.91 -3.33 38.64
CA ASN A 19 -0.44 -4.59 38.06
C ASN A 19 -1.17 -5.00 36.78
N ALA A 20 -2.43 -4.63 36.63
CA ALA A 20 -3.16 -4.91 35.41
C ALA A 20 -2.57 -4.16 34.21
N PHE A 21 -2.19 -2.92 34.41
CA PHE A 21 -1.51 -2.14 33.36
C PHE A 21 -0.14 -2.71 33.04
N ILE A 22 0.59 -3.13 34.05
CA ILE A 22 1.92 -3.74 33.86
C ILE A 22 1.80 -5.04 33.06
N GLN A 23 0.75 -5.82 33.32
CA GLN A 23 0.52 -7.06 32.59
C GLN A 23 0.12 -6.82 31.14
N LEU A 24 -0.48 -5.69 30.82
CA LEU A 24 -0.83 -5.31 29.48
C LEU A 24 0.35 -4.73 28.68
N LEU A 25 1.39 -4.29 29.37
CA LEU A 25 2.56 -3.71 28.72
C LEU A 25 3.21 -4.62 27.67
N PRO A 26 3.44 -5.91 27.93
CA PRO A 26 4.00 -6.78 26.88
C PRO A 26 3.11 -6.87 25.65
N LEU A 27 1.79 -6.92 25.86
CA LEU A 27 0.84 -6.97 24.77
C LEU A 27 0.87 -5.68 23.93
N VAL A 28 0.88 -4.54 24.61
CA VAL A 28 0.99 -3.23 23.94
C VAL A 28 2.29 -3.13 23.17
N LEU A 29 3.39 -3.61 23.75
CA LEU A 29 4.69 -3.63 23.10
C LEU A 29 4.66 -4.46 21.82
N ILE A 30 4.03 -5.61 21.85
CA ILE A 30 3.88 -6.47 20.67
C ILE A 30 3.10 -5.74 19.58
N PHE A 31 1.99 -5.09 19.93
CA PHE A 31 1.20 -4.32 18.96
C PHE A 31 1.99 -3.17 18.37
N VAL A 32 2.75 -2.46 19.19
CA VAL A 32 3.60 -1.35 18.73
C VAL A 32 4.67 -1.87 17.75
N VAL A 33 5.31 -2.97 18.09
CA VAL A 33 6.32 -3.58 17.23
C VAL A 33 5.72 -4.00 15.89
N PHE A 34 4.58 -4.67 15.91
CA PHE A 34 3.88 -5.06 14.68
C PHE A 34 3.47 -3.86 13.86
N TYR A 35 2.99 -2.81 14.51
CA TYR A 35 2.64 -1.57 13.82
C TYR A 35 3.84 -1.02 13.05
N PHE A 36 4.98 -0.87 13.71
CA PHE A 36 6.17 -0.31 13.07
C PHE A 36 6.78 -1.23 12.01
N LEU A 37 6.68 -2.54 12.19
CA LEU A 37 7.29 -3.50 11.27
C LEU A 37 6.40 -3.88 10.09
N LEU A 38 5.09 -3.90 10.27
CA LEU A 38 4.16 -4.39 9.26
C LEU A 38 3.29 -3.29 8.67
N ILE A 39 2.68 -2.47 9.50
CA ILE A 39 1.68 -1.50 9.04
C ILE A 39 2.34 -0.26 8.47
N ARG A 40 3.33 0.26 9.14
CA ARG A 40 4.01 1.48 8.72
C ARG A 40 4.70 1.35 7.36
N PRO A 41 5.47 0.28 7.07
CA PRO A 41 6.04 0.10 5.74
C PRO A 41 4.99 -0.02 4.65
N GLN A 42 3.88 -0.72 4.91
CA GLN A 42 2.80 -0.86 3.94
C GLN A 42 2.13 0.48 3.66
N ALA A 43 1.87 1.26 4.68
CA ALA A 43 1.28 2.59 4.54
C ALA A 43 2.21 3.52 3.76
N LYS A 44 3.50 3.44 3.99
CA LYS A 44 4.49 4.23 3.26
C LYS A 44 4.51 3.88 1.78
N ARG A 45 4.51 2.58 1.45
CA ARG A 45 4.47 2.11 0.07
C ARG A 45 3.19 2.55 -0.64
N ALA A 46 2.05 2.45 0.04
CA ALA A 46 0.78 2.88 -0.53
C ALA A 46 0.78 4.38 -0.81
N LYS A 47 1.35 5.18 0.09
CA LYS A 47 1.47 6.62 -0.09
C LYS A 47 2.40 6.97 -1.25
N GLU A 48 3.54 6.30 -1.36
CA GLU A 48 4.48 6.49 -2.46
C GLU A 48 3.85 6.12 -3.79
N HIS A 49 3.12 5.02 -3.85
CA HIS A 49 2.41 4.58 -5.04
C HIS A 49 1.35 5.60 -5.45
N LYS A 50 0.58 6.10 -4.50
CA LYS A 50 -0.44 7.11 -4.75
C LYS A 50 0.17 8.41 -5.28
N ALA A 51 1.29 8.82 -4.72
CA ALA A 51 2.02 10.01 -5.18
C ALA A 51 2.56 9.82 -6.60
N MET A 52 3.12 8.65 -6.90
CA MET A 52 3.59 8.30 -8.22
C MET A 52 2.46 8.35 -9.25
N VAL A 53 1.32 7.74 -8.92
CA VAL A 53 0.15 7.71 -9.80
C VAL A 53 -0.39 9.12 -10.05
N ALA A 54 -0.39 9.97 -9.03
CA ALA A 54 -0.85 11.35 -9.16
C ALA A 54 0.08 12.19 -10.04
N ALA A 55 1.35 11.85 -10.09
CA ALA A 55 2.36 12.57 -10.87
C ALA A 55 2.47 12.10 -12.32
N LEU A 56 1.73 11.09 -12.73
CA LEU A 56 1.78 10.57 -14.09
C LEU A 56 1.38 11.65 -15.11
N ALA A 57 2.16 11.77 -16.17
CA ALA A 57 1.96 12.74 -17.23
C ALA A 57 2.04 12.07 -18.59
N VAL A 58 1.53 12.78 -19.61
CA VAL A 58 1.62 12.34 -20.99
C VAL A 58 3.09 12.16 -21.37
N GLY A 59 3.41 11.05 -22.00
CA GLY A 59 4.77 10.71 -22.41
C GLY A 59 5.49 9.78 -21.45
N ASP A 60 4.95 9.56 -20.26
CA ASP A 60 5.54 8.63 -19.31
C ASP A 60 5.36 7.19 -19.79
N GLU A 61 6.39 6.39 -19.65
CA GLU A 61 6.33 4.96 -19.91
C GLU A 61 6.01 4.25 -18.59
N VAL A 62 5.02 3.38 -18.62
CA VAL A 62 4.51 2.75 -17.40
C VAL A 62 4.35 1.25 -17.60
N VAL A 63 4.35 0.52 -16.50
CA VAL A 63 3.95 -0.88 -16.44
C VAL A 63 2.74 -1.00 -15.52
N THR A 64 1.71 -1.70 -15.99
CA THR A 64 0.52 -1.96 -15.19
C THR A 64 0.78 -3.11 -14.23
N SER A 65 -0.10 -3.26 -13.23
CA SER A 65 -0.01 -4.37 -12.29
C SER A 65 -0.12 -5.74 -12.96
N GLY A 66 -0.73 -5.80 -14.15
CA GLY A 66 -0.79 -7.02 -14.95
C GLY A 66 0.46 -7.30 -15.78
N GLY A 67 1.45 -6.41 -15.74
CA GLY A 67 2.68 -6.58 -16.50
C GLY A 67 2.67 -5.97 -17.90
N MET A 68 1.62 -5.25 -18.27
CA MET A 68 1.51 -4.62 -19.59
C MET A 68 2.31 -3.32 -19.61
N LEU A 69 3.19 -3.19 -20.58
CA LEU A 69 3.99 -1.99 -20.80
C LEU A 69 3.29 -1.06 -21.78
N GLY A 70 3.38 0.23 -21.54
CA GLY A 70 2.79 1.22 -22.42
C GLY A 70 3.27 2.62 -22.16
N LYS A 71 2.93 3.53 -23.08
CA LYS A 71 3.25 4.95 -22.97
C LYS A 71 1.95 5.73 -22.78
N VAL A 72 1.93 6.60 -21.79
CA VAL A 72 0.76 7.42 -21.50
C VAL A 72 0.56 8.45 -22.62
N THR A 73 -0.60 8.42 -23.25
CA THR A 73 -0.97 9.38 -24.32
C THR A 73 -1.98 10.39 -23.84
N GLU A 74 -2.84 10.02 -22.90
CA GLU A 74 -3.81 10.93 -22.29
C GLU A 74 -3.94 10.63 -20.83
N THR A 75 -4.21 11.66 -20.04
CA THR A 75 -4.43 11.53 -18.59
C THR A 75 -5.82 12.01 -18.23
N GLY A 76 -6.48 11.26 -17.36
CA GLY A 76 -7.76 11.63 -16.76
C GLY A 76 -7.69 11.48 -15.25
N GLU A 77 -8.77 11.80 -14.57
CA GLU A 77 -8.81 11.72 -13.11
C GLU A 77 -8.70 10.30 -12.59
N GLN A 78 -9.40 9.35 -13.23
CA GLN A 78 -9.44 7.96 -12.78
C GLN A 78 -8.83 7.00 -13.81
N PHE A 79 -8.71 7.42 -15.04
CA PHE A 79 -8.26 6.58 -16.13
C PHE A 79 -7.14 7.26 -16.90
N LEU A 80 -6.26 6.44 -17.47
CA LEU A 80 -5.22 6.87 -18.38
C LEU A 80 -5.42 6.16 -19.71
N THR A 81 -5.07 6.82 -20.79
CA THR A 81 -4.96 6.15 -22.10
C THR A 81 -3.49 5.83 -22.31
N VAL A 82 -3.21 4.56 -22.56
CA VAL A 82 -1.86 4.04 -22.71
C VAL A 82 -1.73 3.37 -24.07
N GLU A 83 -0.73 3.76 -24.83
CA GLU A 83 -0.39 3.12 -26.07
C GLU A 83 0.51 1.93 -25.81
N VAL A 84 0.00 0.72 -26.07
CA VAL A 84 0.71 -0.54 -25.76
C VAL A 84 1.40 -1.13 -26.98
N ALA A 85 1.05 -0.66 -28.17
CA ALA A 85 1.65 -1.01 -29.44
C ALA A 85 1.36 0.11 -30.43
N ASP A 86 1.95 0.10 -31.61
CA ASP A 86 1.74 1.13 -32.61
C ASP A 86 0.25 1.24 -32.97
N GLY A 87 -0.34 2.37 -32.66
CA GLY A 87 -1.74 2.65 -32.94
C GLY A 87 -2.74 1.94 -32.02
N VAL A 88 -2.27 1.13 -31.08
CA VAL A 88 -3.14 0.43 -30.13
C VAL A 88 -3.14 1.15 -28.80
N ARG A 89 -4.27 1.74 -28.45
CA ARG A 89 -4.44 2.48 -27.21
C ARG A 89 -5.51 1.81 -26.36
N VAL A 90 -5.22 1.68 -25.07
CA VAL A 90 -6.15 1.11 -24.10
C VAL A 90 -6.31 2.06 -22.94
N LYS A 91 -7.48 2.04 -22.32
CA LYS A 91 -7.73 2.78 -21.10
C LYS A 91 -7.44 1.88 -19.92
N VAL A 92 -6.66 2.38 -18.99
CA VAL A 92 -6.34 1.67 -17.75
C VAL A 92 -6.71 2.53 -16.57
N GLN A 93 -7.07 1.89 -15.47
CA GLN A 93 -7.32 2.61 -14.24
C GLN A 93 -6.01 3.16 -13.71
N ARG A 94 -6.04 4.40 -13.25
CA ARG A 94 -4.85 5.10 -12.80
C ARG A 94 -4.10 4.34 -11.70
N HIS A 95 -4.84 3.77 -10.75
CA HIS A 95 -4.26 3.04 -9.64
C HIS A 95 -3.66 1.69 -10.03
N THR A 96 -3.95 1.17 -11.22
CA THR A 96 -3.37 -0.10 -11.68
C THR A 96 -1.98 0.06 -12.28
N VAL A 97 -1.50 1.28 -12.45
CA VAL A 97 -0.12 1.52 -12.85
C VAL A 97 0.80 1.09 -11.71
N GLY A 98 1.65 0.11 -11.97
CA GLY A 98 2.54 -0.42 -10.95
C GLY A 98 3.82 0.38 -10.79
N ALA A 99 4.38 0.87 -11.89
CA ALA A 99 5.62 1.63 -11.86
C ALA A 99 5.75 2.52 -13.08
N VAL A 100 6.53 3.59 -12.93
CA VAL A 100 6.96 4.44 -14.03
C VAL A 100 8.34 3.97 -14.46
N LEU A 101 8.51 3.75 -15.76
CA LEU A 101 9.74 3.22 -16.32
C LEU A 101 10.59 4.37 -16.90
N PRO A 102 11.91 4.18 -16.98
CA PRO A 102 12.76 5.14 -17.68
C PRO A 102 12.35 5.27 -19.14
N LYS A 103 12.49 6.46 -19.70
CA LYS A 103 12.21 6.70 -21.11
C LYS A 103 13.11 5.84 -21.97
N GLY A 104 12.53 5.24 -22.99
CA GLY A 104 13.24 4.35 -23.89
C GLY A 104 13.09 2.88 -23.55
N THR A 105 12.48 2.52 -22.43
CA THR A 105 12.27 1.12 -22.04
C THR A 105 11.42 0.38 -23.06
N LEU A 106 10.40 1.03 -23.59
CA LEU A 106 9.52 0.42 -24.60
C LEU A 106 10.22 0.12 -25.90
N LYS A 107 11.18 0.96 -26.30
CA LYS A 107 11.97 0.70 -27.51
C LYS A 107 12.82 -0.56 -27.40
N ASN A 108 13.26 -0.85 -26.18
CA ASN A 108 14.16 -1.98 -25.92
C ASN A 108 13.41 -3.24 -25.49
N ALA A 109 12.11 -3.13 -25.32
CA ALA A 109 11.29 -4.26 -24.88
C ALA A 109 10.92 -5.21 -26.02
#